data_e9554c2f83bdc0c18ee641b06e598239
#
_entry.id   e9554c2f83bdc0c18ee641b06e598239
#
_cell.length_a   1.000
_cell.length_b   1.000
_cell.length_c   1.000
_cell.angle_alpha   90.00
_cell.angle_beta   90.00
_cell.angle_gamma   90.00
#
_symmetry.space_group_name_H-M   'P 1'
#
loop_
_entity.id
_entity.type
_entity.pdbx_description
1 polymer ?
#
loop_
_entity_poly.entity_id
_entity_poly.type
_entity_poly.pdbx_seq_one_letter_code
_entity_poly.pdbx_strand_id
1 'polypeptide(L)'
;MHKIFIPLLMLLASTSFAQTQINPYPKTITVTGSAEMEIIPDEIYVQIDLKEYEKKGQGKINIENIKRNFLSNVRTIGIPDSLVSIAAYDGFGGNPWLRKKNKKNELFASISYQVKIKTSKQLDDLVDKLDDEATTNFFIQRTSHSKLAEYRKQLKIQAIKAAKEKAQYLAEAIDEKAGEAVTINEPMEYYQPYYNTMRSNVMMKEQAMNQDMASADGSPVDFRKMKLKYDVTVVFAVK
;
A
#
# COMPACT_ATOMS: atom_id res chain seq x y z
N MET A 1 51.05 -62.00 49.87
CA MET A 1 50.40 -61.73 48.54
C MET A 1 49.65 -60.43 48.56
N HIS A 2 50.35 -59.29 48.61
CA HIS A 2 49.67 -57.98 48.73
C HIS A 2 50.54 -56.89 48.07
N LYS A 3 50.88 -57.01 46.80
CA LYS A 3 51.70 -55.96 46.11
C LYS A 3 51.38 -55.65 44.68
N ILE A 4 50.16 -55.90 44.16
CA ILE A 4 49.89 -55.71 42.74
C ILE A 4 48.71 -54.73 42.46
N PHE A 5 48.14 -54.07 43.46
CA PHE A 5 46.91 -53.27 43.22
C PHE A 5 47.08 -51.74 43.14
N ILE A 6 48.28 -51.23 43.37
CA ILE A 6 48.51 -49.76 43.43
C ILE A 6 48.80 -49.12 42.06
N PRO A 7 49.40 -49.76 41.05
CA PRO A 7 49.66 -49.01 39.78
C PRO A 7 48.46 -48.87 38.85
N LEU A 8 47.36 -49.60 39.05
CA LEU A 8 46.20 -49.56 38.17
C LEU A 8 45.29 -48.34 38.44
N LEU A 9 45.39 -47.76 39.63
CA LEU A 9 44.56 -46.54 39.97
C LEU A 9 45.16 -45.23 39.47
N MET A 10 46.44 -45.24 39.04
CA MET A 10 47.12 -44.03 38.57
C MET A 10 46.99 -43.77 37.06
N LEU A 11 46.41 -44.68 36.30
CA LEU A 11 46.26 -44.58 34.85
C LEU A 11 44.93 -44.04 34.41
N LEU A 12 43.98 -43.79 35.32
CA LEU A 12 42.66 -43.26 35.01
C LEU A 12 42.52 -41.71 35.14
N ALA A 13 43.60 -41.03 35.54
CA ALA A 13 43.53 -39.57 35.86
C ALA A 13 43.97 -38.64 34.70
N SER A 14 44.29 -39.17 33.51
CA SER A 14 44.90 -38.30 32.44
C SER A 14 44.08 -38.09 31.20
N THR A 15 42.75 -38.24 31.23
CA THR A 15 41.89 -37.86 30.09
C THR A 15 40.91 -36.71 30.42
N SER A 16 41.39 -35.68 31.09
CA SER A 16 40.70 -34.39 31.09
C SER A 16 41.01 -33.70 29.77
N PHE A 17 40.32 -34.09 28.69
CA PHE A 17 40.24 -33.26 27.50
C PHE A 17 39.56 -31.97 27.91
N ALA A 18 40.35 -30.92 28.00
CA ALA A 18 39.80 -29.55 28.03
C ALA A 18 38.92 -29.39 26.81
N GLN A 19 37.60 -29.51 26.96
CA GLN A 19 36.63 -29.09 25.96
C GLN A 19 36.78 -27.59 25.86
N THR A 20 37.56 -27.15 24.89
CA THR A 20 37.55 -25.78 24.44
C THR A 20 36.09 -25.52 23.97
N GLN A 21 35.29 -24.86 24.80
CA GLN A 21 33.96 -24.40 24.37
C GLN A 21 34.19 -23.41 23.22
N ILE A 22 34.21 -23.96 22.00
CA ILE A 22 34.06 -23.13 20.82
C ILE A 22 32.68 -22.51 20.98
N ASN A 23 32.64 -21.20 21.21
CA ASN A 23 31.36 -20.47 21.24
C ASN A 23 30.61 -20.78 19.93
N PRO A 24 29.51 -21.56 19.96
CA PRO A 24 28.83 -21.99 18.76
C PRO A 24 28.12 -20.81 18.08
N TYR A 25 28.07 -19.65 18.73
CA TYR A 25 27.43 -18.49 18.21
C TYR A 25 28.49 -17.48 17.68
N PRO A 26 28.60 -17.29 16.37
CA PRO A 26 29.48 -16.26 15.83
C PRO A 26 29.00 -14.89 16.34
N LYS A 27 29.96 -13.98 16.63
CA LYS A 27 29.64 -12.63 16.98
C LYS A 27 28.88 -11.99 15.82
N THR A 28 27.69 -11.49 16.08
CA THR A 28 26.84 -10.85 15.05
C THR A 28 26.21 -9.59 15.59
N ILE A 29 25.93 -8.65 14.68
CA ILE A 29 25.13 -7.47 14.93
C ILE A 29 23.86 -7.52 14.06
N THR A 30 22.71 -7.31 14.67
CA THR A 30 21.44 -7.26 13.98
C THR A 30 20.98 -5.80 13.91
N VAL A 31 20.73 -5.31 12.71
CA VAL A 31 20.30 -3.93 12.47
C VAL A 31 19.11 -3.88 11.55
N THR A 32 18.26 -2.88 11.72
CA THR A 32 17.21 -2.53 10.79
C THR A 32 17.62 -1.30 10.00
N GLY A 33 17.66 -1.44 8.68
CA GLY A 33 17.80 -0.31 7.75
C GLY A 33 16.43 0.10 7.23
N SER A 34 16.24 1.40 7.05
CA SER A 34 15.00 2.00 6.56
C SER A 34 15.29 2.96 5.41
N ALA A 35 14.37 3.01 4.46
CA ALA A 35 14.37 4.04 3.42
C ALA A 35 12.95 4.54 3.17
N GLU A 36 12.83 5.81 2.81
CA GLU A 36 11.56 6.46 2.49
C GLU A 36 11.70 7.27 1.20
N MET A 37 10.61 7.37 0.44
CA MET A 37 10.54 8.14 -0.80
C MET A 37 9.14 8.71 -0.96
N GLU A 38 9.03 9.93 -1.45
CA GLU A 38 7.78 10.54 -1.87
C GLU A 38 7.73 10.60 -3.39
N ILE A 39 6.62 10.12 -3.97
CA ILE A 39 6.38 10.13 -5.40
C ILE A 39 5.03 10.76 -5.72
N ILE A 40 4.93 11.47 -6.84
CA ILE A 40 3.66 11.98 -7.34
C ILE A 40 2.98 10.84 -8.10
N PRO A 41 1.72 10.47 -7.79
CA PRO A 41 1.01 9.43 -8.52
C PRO A 41 0.74 9.86 -9.97
N ASP A 42 0.84 8.93 -10.92
CA ASP A 42 0.46 9.10 -12.33
C ASP A 42 -0.70 8.17 -12.74
N GLU A 43 -1.23 7.42 -11.78
CA GLU A 43 -2.39 6.55 -11.94
C GLU A 43 -3.37 6.79 -10.80
N ILE A 44 -4.52 7.36 -11.12
CA ILE A 44 -5.60 7.63 -10.19
C ILE A 44 -6.80 6.77 -10.58
N TYR A 45 -7.27 5.94 -9.67
CA TYR A 45 -8.41 5.06 -9.89
C TYR A 45 -9.62 5.65 -9.19
N VAL A 46 -10.59 6.07 -9.99
CA VAL A 46 -11.84 6.69 -9.55
C VAL A 46 -12.95 5.68 -9.67
N GLN A 47 -13.76 5.53 -8.62
CA GLN A 47 -14.99 4.76 -8.67
C GLN A 47 -16.18 5.68 -8.84
N ILE A 48 -17.09 5.27 -9.73
CA ILE A 48 -18.31 5.98 -10.08
C ILE A 48 -19.46 4.98 -10.03
N ASP A 49 -20.42 5.23 -9.15
CA ASP A 49 -21.58 4.37 -8.98
C ASP A 49 -22.77 5.03 -9.65
N LEU A 50 -23.31 4.37 -10.67
CA LEU A 50 -24.45 4.82 -11.47
C LEU A 50 -25.68 3.97 -11.15
N LYS A 51 -26.85 4.62 -11.14
CA LYS A 51 -28.11 3.97 -10.83
C LYS A 51 -29.22 4.47 -11.73
N GLU A 52 -30.17 3.59 -12.05
CA GLU A 52 -31.42 3.97 -12.69
C GLU A 52 -32.20 4.96 -11.83
N TYR A 53 -32.91 5.88 -12.47
CA TYR A 53 -33.74 6.88 -11.80
C TYR A 53 -35.04 7.16 -12.57
N GLU A 54 -36.00 7.78 -11.91
CA GLU A 54 -37.24 8.23 -12.56
C GLU A 54 -37.14 9.73 -12.91
N LYS A 55 -37.35 10.05 -14.18
CA LYS A 55 -37.38 11.44 -14.64
C LYS A 55 -38.82 11.87 -14.88
N LYS A 56 -39.21 12.98 -14.25
CA LYS A 56 -40.58 13.55 -14.42
C LYS A 56 -40.91 13.74 -15.91
N GLY A 57 -42.00 13.16 -16.36
CA GLY A 57 -42.49 13.24 -17.74
C GLY A 57 -41.83 12.31 -18.75
N GLN A 58 -40.76 11.61 -18.39
CA GLN A 58 -40.06 10.65 -19.27
C GLN A 58 -40.08 9.21 -18.75
N GLY A 59 -40.51 9.02 -17.47
CA GLY A 59 -40.50 7.70 -16.84
C GLY A 59 -39.12 7.27 -16.40
N LYS A 60 -38.92 5.94 -16.28
CA LYS A 60 -37.68 5.32 -15.81
C LYS A 60 -36.59 5.41 -16.86
N ILE A 61 -35.45 6.00 -16.49
CA ILE A 61 -34.21 5.98 -17.28
C ILE A 61 -33.44 4.70 -16.96
N ASN A 62 -33.35 3.82 -17.97
CA ASN A 62 -32.76 2.48 -17.82
C ASN A 62 -31.24 2.53 -17.77
N ILE A 63 -30.64 1.57 -17.05
CA ILE A 63 -29.19 1.45 -16.86
C ILE A 63 -28.42 1.38 -18.19
N GLU A 64 -28.99 0.77 -19.24
CA GLU A 64 -28.33 0.70 -20.53
C GLU A 64 -28.14 2.06 -21.20
N ASN A 65 -29.11 2.97 -21.04
CA ASN A 65 -28.98 4.35 -21.54
C ASN A 65 -27.94 5.13 -20.72
N ILE A 66 -27.95 4.97 -19.39
CA ILE A 66 -27.00 5.60 -18.49
C ILE A 66 -25.57 5.14 -18.82
N LYS A 67 -25.35 3.84 -18.98
CA LYS A 67 -24.06 3.24 -19.38
C LYS A 67 -23.56 3.81 -20.71
N ARG A 68 -24.42 3.87 -21.71
CA ARG A 68 -24.07 4.38 -23.03
C ARG A 68 -23.64 5.83 -22.97
N ASN A 69 -24.41 6.67 -22.26
CA ASN A 69 -24.12 8.09 -22.10
C ASN A 69 -22.82 8.27 -21.34
N PHE A 70 -22.64 7.57 -20.21
CA PHE A 70 -21.42 7.61 -19.42
C PHE A 70 -20.18 7.24 -20.26
N LEU A 71 -20.18 6.10 -20.95
CA LEU A 71 -19.06 5.68 -21.78
C LEU A 71 -18.79 6.65 -22.95
N SER A 72 -19.85 7.21 -23.54
CA SER A 72 -19.70 8.27 -24.55
C SER A 72 -19.01 9.50 -23.98
N ASN A 73 -19.43 9.96 -22.80
CA ASN A 73 -18.86 11.13 -22.13
C ASN A 73 -17.40 10.90 -21.77
N VAL A 74 -17.06 9.74 -21.24
CA VAL A 74 -15.68 9.34 -20.91
C VAL A 74 -14.75 9.37 -22.13
N ARG A 75 -15.26 8.92 -23.29
CA ARG A 75 -14.49 9.00 -24.56
C ARG A 75 -14.29 10.44 -25.03
N THR A 76 -15.27 11.33 -24.85
CA THR A 76 -15.14 12.75 -25.28
C THR A 76 -14.06 13.51 -24.52
N ILE A 77 -13.74 13.11 -23.29
CA ILE A 77 -12.65 13.69 -22.50
C ILE A 77 -11.29 12.99 -22.75
N GLY A 78 -11.23 12.11 -23.74
CA GLY A 78 -9.98 11.46 -24.15
C GLY A 78 -9.56 10.25 -23.30
N ILE A 79 -10.46 9.66 -22.52
CA ILE A 79 -10.19 8.44 -21.76
C ILE A 79 -10.62 7.24 -22.61
N PRO A 80 -9.71 6.37 -23.03
CA PRO A 80 -10.03 5.18 -23.82
C PRO A 80 -10.73 4.10 -22.97
N ASP A 81 -11.56 3.29 -23.62
CA ASP A 81 -12.31 2.22 -22.96
C ASP A 81 -11.42 1.22 -22.18
N SER A 82 -10.16 1.05 -22.61
CA SER A 82 -9.18 0.20 -21.91
C SER A 82 -8.83 0.68 -20.50
N LEU A 83 -9.12 1.93 -20.17
CA LEU A 83 -8.93 2.52 -18.84
C LEU A 83 -10.22 2.56 -18.01
N VAL A 84 -11.32 1.99 -18.54
CA VAL A 84 -12.62 1.88 -17.87
C VAL A 84 -12.91 0.41 -17.64
N SER A 85 -13.23 0.05 -16.40
CA SER A 85 -13.62 -1.30 -16.02
C SER A 85 -14.88 -1.29 -15.16
N ILE A 86 -15.66 -2.37 -15.21
CA ILE A 86 -16.79 -2.57 -14.31
C ILE A 86 -16.24 -3.09 -12.98
N ALA A 87 -16.51 -2.37 -11.91
CA ALA A 87 -16.11 -2.73 -10.55
C ALA A 87 -17.18 -3.59 -9.86
N ALA A 88 -18.47 -3.27 -10.09
CA ALA A 88 -19.59 -4.06 -9.59
C ALA A 88 -20.84 -3.87 -10.48
N TYR A 89 -21.73 -4.82 -10.44
CA TYR A 89 -23.03 -4.75 -11.08
C TYR A 89 -24.08 -5.31 -10.12
N ASP A 90 -24.93 -4.43 -9.60
CA ASP A 90 -25.95 -4.77 -8.61
C ASP A 90 -27.35 -4.40 -9.11
N GLY A 91 -28.33 -5.23 -8.77
CA GLY A 91 -29.74 -4.90 -8.89
C GLY A 91 -30.31 -4.61 -7.51
N PHE A 92 -30.38 -3.37 -7.10
CA PHE A 92 -30.93 -3.00 -5.79
C PHE A 92 -32.41 -2.70 -5.89
N GLY A 93 -33.25 -3.64 -5.50
CA GLY A 93 -34.60 -3.38 -5.11
C GLY A 93 -34.62 -3.14 -3.61
N GLY A 94 -35.15 -2.00 -3.17
CA GLY A 94 -35.18 -1.58 -1.78
C GLY A 94 -35.54 -2.71 -0.79
N ASN A 95 -35.39 -2.45 0.49
CA ASN A 95 -35.49 -3.44 1.58
C ASN A 95 -36.45 -4.63 1.25
N PRO A 96 -35.93 -5.87 1.14
CA PRO A 96 -36.73 -7.05 0.72
C PRO A 96 -37.96 -7.27 1.61
N TRP A 97 -37.91 -6.81 2.86
CA TRP A 97 -39.00 -6.88 3.82
C TRP A 97 -40.15 -5.91 3.52
N LEU A 98 -39.88 -4.80 2.82
CA LEU A 98 -40.91 -3.82 2.40
C LEU A 98 -41.55 -4.18 1.05
N ARG A 99 -40.98 -5.12 0.29
CA ARG A 99 -41.46 -5.58 -1.01
C ARG A 99 -42.89 -6.15 -0.97
N LYS A 100 -43.26 -6.77 0.15
CA LYS A 100 -44.61 -7.33 0.32
C LYS A 100 -45.71 -6.29 0.61
N LYS A 101 -45.33 -5.09 1.04
CA LYS A 101 -46.29 -4.06 1.49
C LYS A 101 -46.54 -2.95 0.46
N ASN A 102 -45.59 -2.65 -0.44
CA ASN A 102 -45.73 -1.61 -1.45
C ASN A 102 -45.50 -2.19 -2.85
N LYS A 103 -46.55 -2.34 -3.66
CA LYS A 103 -46.51 -2.78 -5.06
C LYS A 103 -45.73 -1.83 -6.00
N LYS A 104 -45.15 -0.70 -5.49
CA LYS A 104 -44.42 0.32 -6.23
C LYS A 104 -42.89 0.26 -6.11
N ASN A 105 -42.31 -0.75 -5.40
CA ASN A 105 -40.86 -0.88 -5.32
C ASN A 105 -40.34 -1.52 -6.63
N GLU A 106 -40.21 -0.73 -7.66
CA GLU A 106 -39.45 -1.12 -8.85
C GLU A 106 -37.99 -1.35 -8.46
N LEU A 107 -37.41 -2.42 -9.03
CA LEU A 107 -35.98 -2.68 -8.93
C LEU A 107 -35.25 -1.65 -9.79
N PHE A 108 -34.36 -0.89 -9.17
CA PHE A 108 -33.41 -0.04 -9.88
C PHE A 108 -32.06 -0.76 -9.98
N ALA A 109 -31.60 -0.97 -11.20
CA ALA A 109 -30.28 -1.52 -11.45
C ALA A 109 -29.22 -0.44 -11.14
N SER A 110 -28.07 -0.88 -10.64
CA SER A 110 -26.90 -0.04 -10.43
C SER A 110 -25.65 -0.70 -10.97
N ILE A 111 -24.71 0.09 -11.42
CA ILE A 111 -23.41 -0.33 -11.92
C ILE A 111 -22.33 0.58 -11.39
N SER A 112 -21.23 -0.01 -10.96
CA SER A 112 -20.04 0.71 -10.53
C SER A 112 -18.97 0.59 -11.60
N TYR A 113 -18.45 1.72 -12.06
CA TYR A 113 -17.30 1.78 -12.94
C TYR A 113 -16.06 2.20 -12.16
N GLN A 114 -14.92 1.63 -12.53
CA GLN A 114 -13.61 2.13 -12.15
C GLN A 114 -12.97 2.76 -13.39
N VAL A 115 -12.61 4.02 -13.29
CA VAL A 115 -11.93 4.79 -14.35
C VAL A 115 -10.52 5.12 -13.89
N LYS A 116 -9.54 4.81 -14.74
CA LYS A 116 -8.14 5.18 -14.50
C LYS A 116 -7.84 6.48 -15.22
N ILE A 117 -7.44 7.50 -14.47
CA ILE A 117 -7.04 8.82 -14.96
C ILE A 117 -5.60 9.15 -14.56
N LYS A 118 -5.00 10.17 -15.18
CA LYS A 118 -3.59 10.55 -14.96
C LYS A 118 -3.41 11.91 -14.30
N THR A 119 -4.36 12.82 -14.48
CA THR A 119 -4.22 14.23 -14.07
C THR A 119 -5.48 14.73 -13.36
N SER A 120 -5.30 15.74 -12.50
CA SER A 120 -6.42 16.45 -11.86
C SER A 120 -7.38 17.05 -12.89
N LYS A 121 -6.86 17.59 -14.01
CA LYS A 121 -7.70 18.11 -15.08
C LYS A 121 -8.64 17.04 -15.66
N GLN A 122 -8.15 15.81 -15.89
CA GLN A 122 -9.02 14.72 -16.35
C GLN A 122 -10.09 14.35 -15.31
N LEU A 123 -9.78 14.53 -14.02
CA LEU A 123 -10.77 14.33 -12.94
C LEU A 123 -11.89 15.38 -13.05
N ASP A 124 -11.52 16.65 -13.17
CA ASP A 124 -12.47 17.75 -13.28
C ASP A 124 -13.34 17.60 -14.54
N ASP A 125 -12.70 17.35 -15.69
CA ASP A 125 -13.41 17.11 -16.97
C ASP A 125 -14.38 15.90 -16.87
N LEU A 126 -14.03 14.87 -16.07
CA LEU A 126 -14.89 13.71 -15.83
C LEU A 126 -16.08 14.08 -14.96
N VAL A 127 -15.87 14.80 -13.87
CA VAL A 127 -16.94 15.27 -12.96
C VAL A 127 -17.95 16.12 -13.71
N ASP A 128 -17.50 17.04 -14.53
CA ASP A 128 -18.36 17.94 -15.33
C ASP A 128 -19.26 17.19 -16.34
N LYS A 129 -18.92 15.95 -16.68
CA LYS A 129 -19.65 15.11 -17.64
C LYS A 129 -20.53 14.06 -16.97
N LEU A 130 -20.53 13.96 -15.65
CA LEU A 130 -21.39 13.03 -14.94
C LEU A 130 -22.86 13.48 -15.01
N ASP A 131 -23.75 12.51 -15.02
CA ASP A 131 -25.20 12.75 -14.87
C ASP A 131 -25.51 12.78 -13.37
N ASP A 132 -25.88 13.95 -12.84
CA ASP A 132 -26.15 14.17 -11.42
C ASP A 132 -27.31 13.30 -10.90
N GLU A 133 -28.31 12.99 -11.74
CA GLU A 133 -29.46 12.17 -11.35
C GLU A 133 -29.09 10.68 -11.32
N ALA A 134 -28.20 10.24 -12.22
CA ALA A 134 -27.75 8.86 -12.30
C ALA A 134 -26.60 8.54 -11.35
N THR A 135 -25.74 9.54 -11.03
CA THR A 135 -24.52 9.31 -10.23
C THR A 135 -24.85 9.31 -8.75
N THR A 136 -24.74 8.18 -8.11
CA THR A 136 -25.02 8.03 -6.67
C THR A 136 -23.78 8.19 -5.81
N ASN A 137 -22.59 7.93 -6.38
CA ASN A 137 -21.34 8.03 -5.65
C ASN A 137 -20.17 8.29 -6.61
N PHE A 138 -19.19 9.05 -6.13
CA PHE A 138 -17.97 9.39 -6.85
C PHE A 138 -16.84 9.57 -5.85
N PHE A 139 -15.76 8.78 -5.99
CA PHE A 139 -14.59 8.90 -5.10
C PHE A 139 -13.33 8.33 -5.71
N ILE A 140 -12.19 8.85 -5.28
CA ILE A 140 -10.88 8.28 -5.61
C ILE A 140 -10.70 7.01 -4.76
N GLN A 141 -10.74 5.85 -5.41
CA GLN A 141 -10.59 4.57 -4.74
C GLN A 141 -9.15 4.32 -4.29
N ARG A 142 -8.20 4.59 -5.18
CA ARG A 142 -6.76 4.45 -4.91
C ARG A 142 -5.93 5.28 -5.88
N THR A 143 -4.70 5.56 -5.46
CA THR A 143 -3.66 6.12 -6.32
C THR A 143 -2.51 5.13 -6.48
N SER A 144 -1.78 5.21 -7.58
CA SER A 144 -0.64 4.36 -7.91
C SER A 144 0.35 5.12 -8.79
N HIS A 145 1.44 4.47 -9.14
CA HIS A 145 2.39 4.99 -10.11
C HIS A 145 2.82 3.88 -11.07
N SER A 146 2.91 4.19 -12.36
CA SER A 146 3.29 3.24 -13.42
C SER A 146 4.64 2.57 -13.17
N LYS A 147 5.59 3.29 -12.52
CA LYS A 147 6.93 2.81 -12.13
C LYS A 147 7.03 2.41 -10.65
N LEU A 148 5.90 2.06 -10.01
CA LEU A 148 5.89 1.74 -8.58
C LEU A 148 6.85 0.58 -8.23
N ALA A 149 6.96 -0.44 -9.10
CA ALA A 149 7.87 -1.56 -8.90
C ALA A 149 9.35 -1.13 -8.91
N GLU A 150 9.71 -0.18 -9.78
CA GLU A 150 11.07 0.37 -9.86
C GLU A 150 11.41 1.17 -8.58
N TYR A 151 10.50 2.02 -8.13
CA TYR A 151 10.69 2.79 -6.89
C TYR A 151 10.82 1.89 -5.67
N ARG A 152 10.02 0.83 -5.58
CA ARG A 152 10.15 -0.18 -4.52
C ARG A 152 11.51 -0.87 -4.55
N LYS A 153 11.98 -1.26 -5.73
CA LYS A 153 13.32 -1.84 -5.89
C LYS A 153 14.41 -0.87 -5.41
N GLN A 154 14.31 0.41 -5.78
CA GLN A 154 15.25 1.44 -5.31
C GLN A 154 15.23 1.59 -3.79
N LEU A 155 14.04 1.63 -3.18
CA LEU A 155 13.88 1.70 -1.72
C LEU A 155 14.50 0.50 -1.00
N LYS A 156 14.30 -0.72 -1.52
CA LYS A 156 14.91 -1.92 -0.97
C LYS A 156 16.44 -1.83 -0.96
N ILE A 157 17.02 -1.37 -2.07
CA ILE A 157 18.48 -1.17 -2.18
C ILE A 157 18.95 -0.11 -1.18
N GLN A 158 18.24 1.01 -1.04
CA GLN A 158 18.59 2.07 -0.10
C GLN A 158 18.50 1.60 1.34
N ALA A 159 17.47 0.85 1.72
CA ALA A 159 17.30 0.31 3.06
C ALA A 159 18.43 -0.67 3.43
N ILE A 160 18.86 -1.54 2.49
CA ILE A 160 20.00 -2.45 2.72
C ILE A 160 21.30 -1.66 2.90
N LYS A 161 21.53 -0.59 2.12
CA LYS A 161 22.69 0.28 2.31
C LYS A 161 22.65 0.97 3.67
N ALA A 162 21.51 1.50 4.08
CA ALA A 162 21.31 2.10 5.40
C ALA A 162 21.57 1.09 6.54
N ALA A 163 21.14 -0.18 6.38
CA ALA A 163 21.44 -1.23 7.33
C ALA A 163 22.95 -1.48 7.44
N LYS A 164 23.66 -1.54 6.30
CA LYS A 164 25.12 -1.70 6.28
C LYS A 164 25.86 -0.57 6.97
N GLU A 165 25.52 0.67 6.64
CA GLU A 165 26.09 1.87 7.28
C GLU A 165 25.85 1.84 8.81
N LYS A 166 24.62 1.48 9.21
CA LYS A 166 24.26 1.35 10.63
C LYS A 166 25.09 0.29 11.33
N ALA A 167 25.31 -0.89 10.72
CA ALA A 167 26.13 -1.94 11.28
C ALA A 167 27.58 -1.48 11.44
N GLN A 168 28.11 -0.72 10.47
CA GLN A 168 29.49 -0.19 10.52
C GLN A 168 29.70 0.74 11.69
N TYR A 169 28.94 1.82 11.83
CA TYR A 169 29.16 2.76 12.92
C TYR A 169 28.86 2.19 14.31
N LEU A 170 27.95 1.18 14.40
CA LEU A 170 27.69 0.52 15.68
C LEU A 170 28.80 -0.43 16.07
N ALA A 171 29.42 -1.14 15.12
CA ALA A 171 30.57 -1.98 15.38
C ALA A 171 31.82 -1.14 15.74
N GLU A 172 32.05 -0.03 15.03
CA GLU A 172 33.14 0.90 15.32
C GLU A 172 33.02 1.51 16.73
N ALA A 173 31.80 1.76 17.21
CA ALA A 173 31.57 2.30 18.56
C ALA A 173 32.02 1.34 19.71
N ILE A 174 32.26 0.09 19.41
CA ILE A 174 32.76 -0.93 20.35
C ILE A 174 34.13 -1.47 19.92
N ASP A 175 34.88 -0.71 19.13
CA ASP A 175 36.21 -1.05 18.61
C ASP A 175 36.25 -2.36 17.78
N GLU A 176 35.14 -2.73 17.17
CA GLU A 176 34.99 -3.89 16.28
C GLU A 176 34.65 -3.45 14.82
N LYS A 177 34.64 -4.39 13.89
CA LYS A 177 34.31 -4.11 12.48
C LYS A 177 33.13 -4.96 12.02
N ALA A 178 32.17 -4.32 11.32
CA ALA A 178 31.12 -5.06 10.63
C ALA A 178 31.71 -5.85 9.45
N GLY A 179 31.41 -7.14 9.43
CA GLY A 179 31.82 -8.08 8.39
C GLY A 179 30.76 -8.28 7.32
N GLU A 180 30.66 -9.52 6.82
CA GLU A 180 29.70 -9.92 5.78
C GLU A 180 28.28 -10.01 6.33
N ALA A 181 27.29 -9.80 5.46
CA ALA A 181 25.91 -10.05 5.79
C ALA A 181 25.67 -11.57 5.89
N VAL A 182 25.22 -12.02 7.06
CA VAL A 182 24.91 -13.42 7.35
C VAL A 182 23.48 -13.76 6.94
N THR A 183 22.55 -12.83 7.21
CA THR A 183 21.13 -13.01 6.90
C THR A 183 20.51 -11.67 6.53
N ILE A 184 19.66 -11.69 5.52
CA ILE A 184 18.81 -10.55 5.14
C ILE A 184 17.36 -11.02 5.28
N ASN A 185 16.65 -10.44 6.22
CA ASN A 185 15.22 -10.71 6.44
C ASN A 185 14.40 -9.62 5.79
N GLU A 186 13.79 -9.95 4.69
CA GLU A 186 12.83 -9.10 3.99
C GLU A 186 11.44 -9.33 4.60
N PRO A 187 10.74 -8.29 5.06
CA PRO A 187 9.37 -8.44 5.53
C PRO A 187 8.48 -8.85 4.35
N MET A 188 7.48 -9.71 4.61
CA MET A 188 6.47 -10.01 3.61
C MET A 188 5.79 -8.70 3.18
N GLU A 189 5.88 -8.37 1.91
CA GLU A 189 5.13 -7.26 1.36
C GLU A 189 3.65 -7.65 1.30
N TYR A 190 2.90 -7.28 2.33
CA TYR A 190 1.47 -7.22 2.19
C TYR A 190 1.17 -6.04 1.26
N TYR A 191 0.74 -6.35 0.06
CA TYR A 191 0.20 -5.36 -0.86
C TYR A 191 -1.09 -4.80 -0.25
N GLN A 192 -0.97 -3.77 0.56
CA GLN A 192 -2.12 -2.94 0.91
C GLN A 192 -2.16 -1.83 -0.16
N PRO A 193 -3.12 -1.88 -1.09
CA PRO A 193 -3.39 -0.72 -1.91
C PRO A 193 -3.69 0.42 -0.96
N TYR A 194 -3.13 1.60 -1.21
CA TYR A 194 -3.47 2.80 -0.46
C TYR A 194 -4.95 3.12 -0.73
N TYR A 195 -5.82 2.52 0.04
CA TYR A 195 -7.21 2.93 0.09
C TYR A 195 -7.25 4.26 0.82
N ASN A 196 -7.67 5.27 0.11
CA ASN A 196 -7.96 6.56 0.73
C ASN A 196 -9.22 6.37 1.58
N THR A 197 -9.05 5.99 2.84
CA THR A 197 -10.17 5.93 3.80
C THR A 197 -10.57 7.36 4.14
N MET A 198 -11.26 8.02 3.23
CA MET A 198 -11.84 9.35 3.41
C MET A 198 -13.01 9.36 4.41
N ARG A 199 -12.99 8.52 5.44
CA ARG A 199 -14.01 8.55 6.49
C ARG A 199 -13.65 9.37 7.74
N SER A 200 -12.52 10.08 7.75
CA SER A 200 -12.11 10.91 8.90
C SER A 200 -11.83 12.37 8.58
N ASN A 201 -12.52 12.95 7.58
CA ASN A 201 -12.35 14.37 7.22
C ASN A 201 -12.99 15.37 8.20
N VAL A 202 -13.58 14.93 9.31
CA VAL A 202 -14.18 15.85 10.28
C VAL A 202 -13.17 16.32 11.34
N MET A 203 -12.10 15.56 11.63
CA MET A 203 -11.10 15.94 12.64
C MET A 203 -9.81 16.56 12.10
N MET A 204 -9.56 16.50 10.79
CA MET A 204 -8.34 17.09 10.18
C MET A 204 -8.47 18.56 9.77
N LYS A 205 -9.67 19.15 9.88
CA LYS A 205 -9.91 20.56 9.48
C LYS A 205 -9.22 21.57 10.39
N GLU A 206 -8.92 21.21 11.64
CA GLU A 206 -8.25 22.12 12.59
C GLU A 206 -6.71 22.11 12.49
N GLN A 207 -6.09 21.02 12.01
CA GLN A 207 -4.63 20.96 11.86
C GLN A 207 -4.12 21.45 10.49
N ALA A 208 -4.95 21.45 9.46
CA ALA A 208 -4.59 21.95 8.12
C ALA A 208 -4.58 23.50 8.03
N MET A 209 -5.23 24.21 8.95
CA MET A 209 -5.28 25.67 8.93
C MET A 209 -3.96 26.36 9.32
N ASN A 210 -2.99 25.63 9.84
CA ASN A 210 -1.71 26.20 10.29
C ASN A 210 -0.51 25.93 9.37
N GLN A 211 -0.70 25.27 8.22
CA GLN A 211 0.39 24.95 7.28
C GLN A 211 0.27 25.54 5.87
N ASP A 212 -0.83 26.22 5.56
CA ASP A 212 -1.11 26.75 4.21
C ASP A 212 -0.65 28.21 3.98
N MET A 213 0.40 28.68 4.66
CA MET A 213 0.96 30.02 4.38
C MET A 213 2.26 30.02 3.57
N ALA A 214 2.60 28.97 2.87
CA ALA A 214 3.83 28.91 2.08
C ALA A 214 3.70 28.19 0.74
N SER A 215 2.73 28.60 -0.09
CA SER A 215 2.74 28.22 -1.52
C SER A 215 2.00 29.27 -2.36
N ALA A 216 2.57 30.47 -2.44
CA ALA A 216 2.17 31.50 -3.40
C ALA A 216 2.92 31.32 -4.74
N ASP A 217 3.02 30.08 -5.22
CA ASP A 217 3.43 29.79 -6.58
C ASP A 217 2.24 29.12 -7.25
N GLY A 218 1.77 29.72 -8.35
CA GLY A 218 0.56 29.32 -9.08
C GLY A 218 0.64 27.95 -9.77
N SER A 219 1.22 26.97 -9.09
CA SER A 219 1.24 25.58 -9.51
C SER A 219 -0.17 25.00 -9.38
N PRO A 220 -0.70 24.31 -10.39
CA PRO A 220 -1.98 23.65 -10.28
C PRO A 220 -1.96 22.69 -9.09
N VAL A 221 -2.98 22.75 -8.23
CA VAL A 221 -3.16 21.81 -7.12
C VAL A 221 -3.24 20.42 -7.73
N ASP A 222 -2.27 19.56 -7.41
CA ASP A 222 -2.18 18.20 -7.91
C ASP A 222 -2.45 17.18 -6.80
N PHE A 223 -2.47 15.90 -7.15
CA PHE A 223 -2.71 14.83 -6.20
C PHE A 223 -1.64 14.77 -5.11
N ARG A 224 -2.08 14.43 -3.89
CA ARG A 224 -1.18 14.24 -2.76
C ARG A 224 -0.10 13.21 -3.09
N LYS A 225 1.16 13.54 -2.79
CA LYS A 225 2.29 12.62 -2.93
C LYS A 225 2.05 11.32 -2.15
N MET A 226 2.45 10.22 -2.74
CA MET A 226 2.47 8.90 -2.10
C MET A 226 3.78 8.74 -1.35
N LYS A 227 3.71 8.44 -0.06
CA LYS A 227 4.90 8.11 0.74
C LYS A 227 5.12 6.60 0.69
N LEU A 228 6.26 6.19 0.15
CA LEU A 228 6.71 4.82 0.16
C LEU A 228 7.74 4.65 1.29
N LYS A 229 7.64 3.58 2.05
CA LYS A 229 8.58 3.23 3.11
C LYS A 229 8.93 1.75 3.00
N TYR A 230 10.19 1.43 3.27
CA TYR A 230 10.66 0.06 3.34
C TYR A 230 11.66 -0.12 4.48
N ASP A 231 11.46 -1.15 5.28
CA ASP A 231 12.33 -1.54 6.39
C ASP A 231 12.87 -2.94 6.12
N VAL A 232 14.15 -3.17 6.40
CA VAL A 232 14.79 -4.48 6.25
C VAL A 232 15.66 -4.77 7.47
N THR A 233 15.62 -5.99 7.96
CA THR A 233 16.51 -6.45 9.06
C THR A 233 17.64 -7.27 8.50
N VAL A 234 18.86 -6.87 8.80
CA VAL A 234 20.09 -7.55 8.34
C VAL A 234 20.95 -7.93 9.52
N VAL A 235 21.45 -9.14 9.49
CA VAL A 235 22.44 -9.65 10.46
C VAL A 235 23.80 -9.64 9.80
N PHE A 236 24.77 -8.97 10.40
CA PHE A 236 26.16 -8.93 9.95
C PHE A 236 27.05 -9.68 10.95
N ALA A 237 28.08 -10.34 10.43
CA ALA A 237 29.17 -10.84 11.28
C ALA A 237 29.94 -9.66 11.86
N VAL A 238 30.52 -9.83 13.05
CA VAL A 238 31.40 -8.84 13.70
C VAL A 238 32.78 -9.45 13.85
N LYS A 239 33.80 -8.70 13.51
CA LYS A 239 35.22 -9.11 13.51
C LYS A 239 36.04 -8.17 14.39
#